data_7e08aee59f1167482c03122285c0c8cb
#
_entry.id   7e08aee59f1167482c03122285c0c8cb
#
_cell.length_a   1.000
_cell.length_b   1.000
_cell.length_c   1.000
_cell.angle_alpha   90.00
_cell.angle_beta   90.00
_cell.angle_gamma   90.00
#
_symmetry.space_group_name_H-M   'P 1'
#
loop_
_entity.id
_entity.type
_entity.pdbx_description
1 polymer ?
#
loop_
_entity_poly.entity_id
_entity_poly.type
_entity_poly.pdbx_seq_one_letter_code
_entity_poly.pdbx_strand_id
1 'polypeptide(L)'
;MVMKKIVLLSRKSFLAKIQTHIAEIEINKIQKNIIDTHYSSSVGDTDMSAKAWEQHGFGIFTNSLSKKLILKDADVVVHSFKDLPVKNLNKTSFICLKRDDPRDVILIKKTSLNKKKLVIGTSSPRRKYYLKKLREFLPFEELKPFDIRGNVPSRLELSLIHI
;
A
#
# COMPACT_ATOMS: atom_id res chain seq x y z
N MET A 1 -11.54 -35.67 -0.37
CA MET A 1 -10.76 -34.56 -0.99
C MET A 1 -9.70 -34.15 0.00
N VAL A 2 -8.42 -34.29 -0.33
CA VAL A 2 -7.33 -33.95 0.61
C VAL A 2 -7.18 -32.42 0.63
N MET A 3 -7.34 -31.79 1.81
CA MET A 3 -7.07 -30.37 1.99
C MET A 3 -5.57 -30.12 1.84
N LYS A 4 -5.20 -29.24 0.91
CA LYS A 4 -3.81 -28.85 0.73
C LYS A 4 -3.46 -27.73 1.73
N LYS A 5 -2.29 -27.83 2.37
CA LYS A 5 -1.76 -26.72 3.15
C LYS A 5 -1.13 -25.69 2.19
N ILE A 6 -1.50 -24.43 2.34
CA ILE A 6 -0.95 -23.29 1.57
C ILE A 6 -0.27 -22.35 2.56
N VAL A 7 1.02 -22.10 2.35
CA VAL A 7 1.79 -21.10 3.11
C VAL A 7 1.64 -19.74 2.44
N LEU A 8 0.96 -18.83 3.13
CA LEU A 8 0.72 -17.47 2.65
C LEU A 8 1.57 -16.48 3.43
N LEU A 9 2.27 -15.60 2.73
CA LEU A 9 3.17 -14.62 3.33
C LEU A 9 2.77 -13.20 2.96
N SER A 10 2.82 -12.29 3.93
CA SER A 10 2.52 -10.88 3.73
C SER A 10 3.32 -9.95 4.65
N ARG A 11 3.18 -8.64 4.43
CA ARG A 11 3.75 -7.62 5.32
C ARG A 11 2.95 -7.49 6.61
N LYS A 12 3.62 -7.01 7.67
CA LYS A 12 3.00 -6.80 9.01
C LYS A 12 2.08 -5.57 9.09
N SER A 13 2.06 -4.67 8.09
CA SER A 13 1.26 -3.45 8.16
C SER A 13 -0.24 -3.76 8.23
N PHE A 14 -1.01 -2.89 8.88
CA PHE A 14 -2.46 -3.05 9.03
C PHE A 14 -3.18 -3.28 7.70
N LEU A 15 -2.87 -2.45 6.68
CA LEU A 15 -3.47 -2.61 5.36
C LEU A 15 -3.09 -3.95 4.71
N ALA A 16 -1.83 -4.37 4.83
CA ALA A 16 -1.40 -5.65 4.28
C ALA A 16 -2.14 -6.83 4.93
N LYS A 17 -2.39 -6.79 6.22
CA LYS A 17 -3.20 -7.82 6.92
C LYS A 17 -4.63 -7.88 6.39
N ILE A 18 -5.28 -6.73 6.15
CA ILE A 18 -6.62 -6.70 5.54
C ILE A 18 -6.59 -7.31 4.14
N GLN A 19 -5.61 -6.92 3.31
CA GLN A 19 -5.46 -7.48 1.96
C GLN A 19 -5.21 -8.99 1.99
N THR A 20 -4.44 -9.47 2.95
CA THR A 20 -4.19 -10.89 3.17
C THR A 20 -5.46 -11.64 3.52
N HIS A 21 -6.26 -11.11 4.43
CA HIS A 21 -7.54 -11.71 4.79
C HIS A 21 -8.51 -11.81 3.60
N ILE A 22 -8.56 -10.78 2.76
CA ILE A 22 -9.34 -10.83 1.51
C ILE A 22 -8.81 -11.94 0.60
N ALA A 23 -7.50 -12.08 0.45
CA ALA A 23 -6.91 -13.15 -0.35
C ALA A 23 -7.24 -14.55 0.18
N GLU A 24 -7.20 -14.74 1.49
CA GLU A 24 -7.60 -16.01 2.16
C GLU A 24 -9.05 -16.38 1.84
N ILE A 25 -9.95 -15.40 1.91
CA ILE A 25 -11.37 -15.62 1.57
C ILE A 25 -11.50 -16.04 0.10
N GLU A 26 -10.85 -15.36 -0.82
CA GLU A 26 -10.94 -15.66 -2.25
C GLU A 26 -10.33 -17.02 -2.61
N ILE A 27 -9.21 -17.39 -2.00
CA ILE A 27 -8.60 -18.72 -2.17
C ILE A 27 -9.57 -19.81 -1.69
N ASN A 28 -10.21 -19.64 -0.53
CA ASN A 28 -11.13 -20.62 0.04
C ASN A 28 -12.48 -20.73 -0.68
N LYS A 29 -12.86 -19.72 -1.48
CA LYS A 29 -14.03 -19.84 -2.39
C LYS A 29 -13.78 -20.82 -3.53
N ILE A 30 -12.54 -20.93 -4.00
CA ILE A 30 -12.18 -21.83 -5.10
C ILE A 30 -12.08 -23.27 -4.59
N GLN A 31 -11.37 -23.45 -3.49
CA GLN A 31 -11.20 -24.75 -2.84
C GLN A 31 -10.87 -24.53 -1.36
N LYS A 32 -11.53 -25.29 -0.49
CA LYS A 32 -11.19 -25.28 0.95
C LYS A 32 -9.76 -25.78 1.16
N ASN A 33 -8.94 -24.96 1.76
CA ASN A 33 -7.53 -25.22 2.05
C ASN A 33 -7.22 -24.90 3.52
N ILE A 34 -6.15 -25.45 4.04
CA ILE A 34 -5.55 -25.02 5.29
C ILE A 34 -4.56 -23.90 4.94
N ILE A 35 -4.88 -22.66 5.29
CA ILE A 35 -4.01 -21.53 5.03
C ILE A 35 -3.20 -21.23 6.29
N ASP A 36 -1.87 -21.30 6.14
CA ASP A 36 -0.90 -20.97 7.18
C ASP A 36 -0.29 -19.59 6.84
N THR A 37 -0.77 -18.56 7.53
CA THR A 37 -0.45 -17.18 7.20
C THR A 37 0.67 -16.64 8.07
N HIS A 38 1.73 -16.17 7.43
CA HIS A 38 2.89 -15.55 8.08
C HIS A 38 3.05 -14.07 7.69
N TYR A 39 3.55 -13.28 8.62
CA TYR A 39 3.80 -11.85 8.42
C TYR A 39 5.26 -11.50 8.63
N SER A 40 5.84 -10.74 7.71
CA SER A 40 7.23 -10.29 7.75
C SER A 40 7.34 -8.78 7.53
N SER A 41 8.34 -8.17 8.15
CA SER A 41 8.69 -6.78 7.84
C SER A 41 9.50 -6.73 6.54
N SER A 42 9.30 -5.69 5.75
CA SER A 42 10.12 -5.37 4.57
C SER A 42 11.12 -4.26 4.92
N VAL A 43 12.13 -4.06 4.08
CA VAL A 43 13.07 -2.94 4.23
C VAL A 43 12.33 -1.60 4.24
N GLY A 44 11.32 -1.44 3.39
CA GLY A 44 10.50 -0.24 3.37
C GLY A 44 9.61 -0.03 4.60
N ASP A 45 9.43 -1.05 5.45
CA ASP A 45 8.74 -0.92 6.74
C ASP A 45 9.69 -0.46 7.86
N THR A 46 10.97 -0.75 7.75
CA THR A 46 12.00 -0.45 8.76
C THR A 46 12.75 0.83 8.47
N ASP A 47 13.03 1.11 7.19
CA ASP A 47 13.69 2.34 6.76
C ASP A 47 12.65 3.44 6.47
N MET A 48 12.48 4.33 7.43
CA MET A 48 11.56 5.47 7.35
C MET A 48 12.19 6.71 6.71
N SER A 49 13.44 6.65 6.24
CA SER A 49 14.12 7.78 5.61
C SER A 49 13.40 8.25 4.33
N ALA A 50 13.48 9.55 4.06
CA ALA A 50 12.88 10.12 2.85
C ALA A 50 13.49 9.55 1.56
N LYS A 51 14.72 9.05 1.66
CA LYS A 51 15.52 8.52 0.54
C LYS A 51 15.60 6.99 0.50
N ALA A 52 14.79 6.29 1.28
CA ALA A 52 14.83 4.82 1.34
C ALA A 52 14.78 4.16 -0.06
N TRP A 53 13.97 4.70 -0.97
CA TRP A 53 13.86 4.20 -2.34
C TRP A 53 15.12 4.50 -3.18
N GLU A 54 15.85 5.57 -2.91
CA GLU A 54 17.11 5.90 -3.59
C GLU A 54 18.23 4.95 -3.15
N GLN A 55 18.25 4.59 -1.87
CA GLN A 55 19.27 3.71 -1.29
C GLN A 55 19.03 2.23 -1.60
N HIS A 56 17.77 1.79 -1.57
CA HIS A 56 17.41 0.38 -1.71
C HIS A 56 16.78 0.02 -3.06
N GLY A 57 16.55 1.01 -3.93
CA GLY A 57 15.99 0.83 -5.27
C GLY A 57 14.51 0.42 -5.30
N PHE A 58 14.04 0.04 -6.48
CA PHE A 58 12.68 -0.45 -6.67
C PHE A 58 12.47 -1.80 -5.96
N GLY A 59 11.33 -1.97 -5.32
CA GLY A 59 10.96 -3.22 -4.66
C GLY A 59 11.35 -3.32 -3.18
N ILE A 60 11.65 -2.20 -2.51
CA ILE A 60 11.94 -2.18 -1.06
C ILE A 60 10.86 -2.84 -0.19
N PHE A 61 9.62 -2.90 -0.69
CA PHE A 61 8.48 -3.52 -0.03
C PHE A 61 8.21 -4.95 -0.48
N THR A 62 8.85 -5.42 -1.57
CA THR A 62 8.49 -6.69 -2.22
C THR A 62 9.64 -7.68 -2.34
N ASN A 63 10.88 -7.20 -2.50
CA ASN A 63 12.01 -8.06 -2.84
C ASN A 63 12.28 -9.19 -1.81
N SER A 64 12.20 -8.90 -0.52
CA SER A 64 12.46 -9.90 0.54
C SER A 64 11.39 -11.00 0.56
N LEU A 65 10.13 -10.62 0.36
CA LEU A 65 9.00 -11.55 0.33
C LEU A 65 9.02 -12.38 -0.97
N SER A 66 9.32 -11.73 -2.09
CA SER A 66 9.41 -12.40 -3.40
C SER A 66 10.54 -13.44 -3.45
N LYS A 67 11.66 -13.19 -2.76
CA LYS A 67 12.73 -14.20 -2.60
C LYS A 67 12.22 -15.46 -1.91
N LYS A 68 11.42 -15.33 -0.85
CA LYS A 68 10.83 -16.48 -0.14
C LYS A 68 9.88 -17.28 -1.02
N LEU A 69 9.12 -16.61 -1.90
CA LEU A 69 8.30 -17.30 -2.90
C LEU A 69 9.15 -18.13 -3.88
N ILE A 70 10.24 -17.54 -4.39
CA ILE A 70 11.16 -18.22 -5.33
C ILE A 70 11.87 -19.41 -4.66
N LEU A 71 12.23 -19.29 -3.38
CA LEU A 71 12.86 -20.35 -2.59
C LEU A 71 11.86 -21.42 -2.12
N LYS A 72 10.56 -21.24 -2.40
CA LYS A 72 9.47 -22.13 -1.95
C LYS A 72 9.26 -22.17 -0.44
N ASP A 73 9.71 -21.13 0.28
CA ASP A 73 9.39 -20.93 1.70
C ASP A 73 7.93 -20.44 1.89
N ALA A 74 7.31 -19.98 0.82
CA ALA A 74 5.88 -19.63 0.75
C ALA A 74 5.31 -20.04 -0.62
N ASP A 75 4.03 -20.42 -0.65
CA ASP A 75 3.31 -20.75 -1.88
C ASP A 75 2.69 -19.49 -2.51
N VAL A 76 2.27 -18.54 -1.68
CA VAL A 76 1.61 -17.30 -2.09
C VAL A 76 2.18 -16.13 -1.30
N VAL A 77 2.40 -15.01 -1.98
CA VAL A 77 2.76 -13.74 -1.36
C VAL A 77 1.74 -12.67 -1.72
N VAL A 78 1.21 -11.98 -0.72
CA VAL A 78 0.24 -10.90 -0.92
C VAL A 78 0.94 -9.55 -0.95
N HIS A 79 0.76 -8.81 -2.04
CA HIS A 79 1.28 -7.47 -2.25
C HIS A 79 0.21 -6.50 -2.70
N SER A 80 0.34 -5.23 -2.34
CA SER A 80 -0.34 -4.17 -3.07
C SER A 80 0.26 -4.06 -4.47
N PHE A 81 -0.56 -4.12 -5.51
CA PHE A 81 -0.08 -4.14 -6.92
C PHE A 81 0.84 -2.97 -7.27
N LYS A 82 0.59 -1.79 -6.69
CA LYS A 82 1.41 -0.58 -6.87
C LYS A 82 2.87 -0.74 -6.41
N ASP A 83 3.15 -1.69 -5.52
CA ASP A 83 4.47 -1.92 -4.93
C ASP A 83 5.26 -3.00 -5.69
N LEU A 84 4.60 -3.70 -6.64
CA LEU A 84 5.26 -4.68 -7.48
C LEU A 84 6.14 -4.00 -8.54
N PRO A 85 7.31 -4.57 -8.88
CA PRO A 85 8.14 -4.07 -9.95
C PRO A 85 7.45 -4.24 -11.31
N VAL A 86 7.72 -3.33 -12.25
CA VAL A 86 7.16 -3.39 -13.61
C VAL A 86 7.63 -4.63 -14.38
N LYS A 87 8.87 -5.07 -14.12
CA LYS A 87 9.39 -6.32 -14.70
C LYS A 87 8.96 -7.49 -13.83
N ASN A 88 8.31 -8.47 -14.44
CA ASN A 88 7.94 -9.70 -13.76
C ASN A 88 9.17 -10.38 -13.16
N LEU A 89 9.00 -10.89 -11.94
CA LEU A 89 9.95 -11.80 -11.36
C LEU A 89 9.91 -13.12 -12.16
N ASN A 90 11.04 -13.52 -12.74
CA ASN A 90 11.14 -14.81 -13.40
C ASN A 90 10.65 -15.94 -12.49
N LYS A 91 9.95 -16.91 -13.04
CA LYS A 91 9.40 -18.08 -12.34
C LYS A 91 8.25 -17.80 -11.36
N THR A 92 7.61 -16.64 -11.43
CA THR A 92 6.41 -16.33 -10.64
C THR A 92 5.28 -15.87 -11.55
N SER A 93 4.04 -16.09 -11.07
CA SER A 93 2.83 -15.56 -11.69
C SER A 93 2.10 -14.68 -10.68
N PHE A 94 1.27 -13.76 -11.13
CA PHE A 94 0.43 -12.97 -10.25
C PHE A 94 -1.04 -13.04 -10.65
N ILE A 95 -1.90 -12.94 -9.65
CA ILE A 95 -3.35 -12.85 -9.80
C ILE A 95 -3.79 -11.56 -9.12
N CYS A 96 -4.58 -10.76 -9.81
CA CYS A 96 -5.23 -9.59 -9.23
C CYS A 96 -6.64 -9.96 -8.78
N LEU A 97 -6.94 -9.70 -7.52
CA LEU A 97 -8.30 -9.79 -7.01
C LEU A 97 -9.17 -8.66 -7.59
N LYS A 98 -10.49 -8.81 -7.52
CA LYS A 98 -11.42 -7.76 -7.95
C LYS A 98 -11.08 -6.46 -7.22
N ARG A 99 -10.96 -5.39 -7.99
CA ARG A 99 -10.59 -4.09 -7.47
C ARG A 99 -11.83 -3.32 -7.04
N ASP A 100 -11.74 -2.67 -5.88
CA ASP A 100 -12.68 -1.65 -5.46
C ASP A 100 -12.43 -0.32 -6.18
N ASP A 101 -13.17 0.71 -5.82
CA ASP A 101 -13.08 2.05 -6.39
C ASP A 101 -11.63 2.59 -6.30
N PRO A 102 -10.99 2.87 -7.45
CA PRO A 102 -9.60 3.29 -7.49
C PRO A 102 -9.39 4.79 -7.24
N ARG A 103 -10.45 5.56 -7.04
CA ARG A 103 -10.37 7.01 -6.90
C ARG A 103 -9.60 7.41 -5.65
N ASP A 104 -8.80 8.46 -5.78
CA ASP A 104 -8.21 9.11 -4.62
C ASP A 104 -9.29 9.89 -3.85
N VAL A 105 -9.17 9.95 -2.53
CA VAL A 105 -10.01 10.77 -1.68
C VAL A 105 -9.17 11.81 -0.95
N ILE A 106 -9.74 12.96 -0.68
CA ILE A 106 -9.16 14.00 0.16
C ILE A 106 -9.94 14.06 1.46
N LEU A 107 -9.24 13.97 2.58
CA LEU A 107 -9.82 14.16 3.90
C LEU A 107 -9.50 15.58 4.37
N ILE A 108 -10.54 16.37 4.61
CA ILE A 108 -10.43 17.77 5.04
C ILE A 108 -11.12 17.92 6.40
N LYS A 109 -10.43 18.55 7.35
CA LYS A 109 -11.06 18.91 8.63
C LYS A 109 -12.22 19.88 8.38
N LYS A 110 -13.34 19.69 9.05
CA LYS A 110 -14.49 20.61 8.96
C LYS A 110 -14.10 22.07 9.25
N THR A 111 -13.21 22.28 10.23
CA THR A 111 -12.69 23.61 10.61
C THR A 111 -11.80 24.25 9.54
N SER A 112 -11.37 23.48 8.55
CA SER A 112 -10.52 23.98 7.45
C SER A 112 -11.29 24.26 6.16
N LEU A 113 -12.58 23.96 6.11
CA LEU A 113 -13.40 24.17 4.91
C LEU A 113 -13.52 25.66 4.52
N ASN A 114 -13.46 26.56 5.50
CA ASN A 114 -13.57 28.02 5.27
C ASN A 114 -12.21 28.71 5.06
N LYS A 115 -11.11 27.93 5.05
CA LYS A 115 -9.78 28.48 4.79
C LYS A 115 -9.59 28.72 3.30
N LYS A 116 -8.88 29.80 2.95
CA LYS A 116 -8.49 30.08 1.55
C LYS A 116 -7.35 29.19 1.06
N LYS A 117 -6.49 28.75 1.99
CA LYS A 117 -5.29 27.95 1.69
C LYS A 117 -5.30 26.66 2.51
N LEU A 118 -4.99 25.55 1.87
CA LEU A 118 -4.85 24.26 2.52
C LEU A 118 -3.48 23.65 2.26
N VAL A 119 -2.92 23.03 3.30
CA VAL A 119 -1.76 22.15 3.19
C VAL A 119 -2.25 20.71 3.11
N ILE A 120 -1.86 20.01 2.04
CA ILE A 120 -2.29 18.63 1.77
C ILE A 120 -1.12 17.67 1.94
N GLY A 121 -1.22 16.80 2.94
CA GLY A 121 -0.19 15.80 3.21
C GLY A 121 -0.12 14.72 2.13
N THR A 122 0.93 14.71 1.33
CA THR A 122 1.19 13.65 0.34
C THR A 122 2.64 13.67 -0.14
N SER A 123 3.27 12.49 -0.18
CA SER A 123 4.59 12.29 -0.81
C SER A 123 4.47 11.64 -2.20
N SER A 124 3.26 11.42 -2.70
CA SER A 124 3.06 10.83 -4.03
C SER A 124 3.26 11.87 -5.14
N PRO A 125 4.24 11.69 -6.06
CA PRO A 125 4.43 12.62 -7.19
C PRO A 125 3.17 12.76 -8.04
N ARG A 126 2.46 11.65 -8.29
CA ARG A 126 1.20 11.63 -9.02
C ARG A 126 0.13 12.51 -8.34
N ARG A 127 -0.06 12.37 -7.02
CA ARG A 127 -1.03 13.17 -6.28
C ARG A 127 -0.64 14.64 -6.23
N LYS A 128 0.64 14.96 -6.06
CA LYS A 128 1.15 16.34 -6.13
C LYS A 128 0.83 17.00 -7.47
N TYR A 129 0.98 16.26 -8.57
CA TYR A 129 0.61 16.74 -9.90
C TYR A 129 -0.88 17.04 -10.01
N TYR A 130 -1.74 16.13 -9.56
CA TYR A 130 -3.20 16.31 -9.63
C TYR A 130 -3.73 17.38 -8.68
N LEU A 131 -3.05 17.70 -7.57
CA LEU A 131 -3.47 18.81 -6.70
C LEU A 131 -3.52 20.14 -7.45
N LYS A 132 -2.63 20.38 -8.40
CA LYS A 132 -2.64 21.59 -9.23
C LYS A 132 -3.93 21.72 -10.07
N LYS A 133 -4.38 20.61 -10.64
CA LYS A 133 -5.63 20.55 -11.42
C LYS A 133 -6.87 20.60 -10.52
N LEU A 134 -6.80 19.92 -9.37
CA LEU A 134 -7.92 19.84 -8.44
C LEU A 134 -8.29 21.21 -7.85
N ARG A 135 -7.34 22.14 -7.75
CA ARG A 135 -7.58 23.50 -7.31
C ARG A 135 -8.68 24.21 -8.15
N GLU A 136 -8.79 23.88 -9.43
CA GLU A 136 -9.79 24.48 -10.35
C GLU A 136 -11.23 24.09 -9.99
N PHE A 137 -11.42 23.00 -9.25
CA PHE A 137 -12.71 22.43 -8.88
C PHE A 137 -13.07 22.62 -7.40
N LEU A 138 -12.16 23.17 -6.60
CA LEU A 138 -12.34 23.35 -5.16
C LEU A 138 -12.35 24.83 -4.78
N PRO A 139 -13.08 25.20 -3.71
CA PRO A 139 -13.22 26.60 -3.31
C PRO A 139 -11.98 27.14 -2.56
N PHE A 140 -10.78 26.66 -2.89
CA PHE A 140 -9.54 27.06 -2.25
C PHE A 140 -8.65 27.85 -3.21
N GLU A 141 -8.08 28.96 -2.75
CA GLU A 141 -7.15 29.77 -3.52
C GLU A 141 -5.81 29.04 -3.73
N GLU A 142 -5.40 28.24 -2.74
CA GLU A 142 -4.12 27.50 -2.79
C GLU A 142 -4.24 26.11 -2.15
N LEU A 143 -3.69 25.09 -2.85
CA LEU A 143 -3.46 23.75 -2.33
C LEU A 143 -1.95 23.47 -2.33
N LYS A 144 -1.31 23.53 -1.17
CA LYS A 144 0.14 23.31 -1.05
C LYS A 144 0.42 21.85 -0.62
N PRO A 145 1.15 21.05 -1.41
CA PRO A 145 1.54 19.72 -0.99
C PRO A 145 2.60 19.79 0.10
N PHE A 146 2.49 18.89 1.07
CA PHE A 146 3.46 18.68 2.14
C PHE A 146 3.83 17.21 2.21
N ASP A 147 5.12 16.90 2.28
CA ASP A 147 5.60 15.52 2.30
C ASP A 147 5.32 14.86 3.64
N ILE A 148 4.57 13.75 3.61
CA ILE A 148 4.31 12.92 4.78
C ILE A 148 4.65 11.47 4.50
N ARG A 149 5.18 10.79 5.51
CA ARG A 149 5.52 9.37 5.49
C ARG A 149 4.70 8.58 6.52
N GLY A 150 4.81 7.27 6.45
CA GLY A 150 4.11 6.37 7.34
C GLY A 150 2.95 5.64 6.67
N ASN A 151 2.31 4.73 7.41
CA ASN A 151 1.09 4.04 7.00
C ASN A 151 -0.13 4.99 7.05
N VAL A 152 -1.28 4.53 6.61
CA VAL A 152 -2.49 5.37 6.56
C VAL A 152 -2.90 5.89 7.94
N PRO A 153 -2.98 5.07 9.01
CA PRO A 153 -3.26 5.58 10.35
C PRO A 153 -2.30 6.69 10.79
N SER A 154 -0.98 6.50 10.68
CA SER A 154 0.02 7.51 11.07
C SER A 154 -0.14 8.81 10.28
N ARG A 155 -0.49 8.74 8.99
CA ARG A 155 -0.73 9.95 8.18
C ARG A 155 -2.00 10.68 8.59
N LEU A 156 -3.04 9.94 9.01
CA LEU A 156 -4.26 10.54 9.54
C LEU A 156 -3.99 11.26 10.85
N GLU A 157 -3.24 10.66 11.76
CA GLU A 157 -2.81 11.29 13.03
C GLU A 157 -2.03 12.57 12.76
N LEU A 158 -1.04 12.54 11.87
CA LEU A 158 -0.28 13.74 11.48
C LEU A 158 -1.21 14.83 10.93
N SER A 159 -2.17 14.48 10.08
CA SER A 159 -3.16 15.42 9.57
C SER A 159 -4.02 16.03 10.68
N LEU A 160 -4.36 15.27 11.72
CA LEU A 160 -5.17 15.76 12.84
C LEU A 160 -4.42 16.73 13.75
N ILE A 161 -3.11 16.59 13.87
CA ILE A 161 -2.29 17.35 14.82
C ILE A 161 -1.65 18.58 14.16
N HIS A 162 -1.13 18.45 12.93
CA HIS A 162 -0.19 19.41 12.31
C HIS A 162 -0.65 20.10 11.03
N ILE A 163 -1.81 19.72 10.47
CA ILE A 163 -2.24 20.26 9.16
C ILE A 163 -3.59 20.95 9.27
#